data_d9bf4b3fbfa7db98169f93586b4fe645
#
_entry.id   d9bf4b3fbfa7db98169f93586b4fe645
#
_cell.length_a   1.000
_cell.length_b   1.000
_cell.length_c   1.000
_cell.angle_alpha   90.00
_cell.angle_beta   90.00
_cell.angle_gamma   90.00
#
_symmetry.space_group_name_H-M   'P 1'
#
loop_
_entity.id
_entity.type
_entity.pdbx_description
1 polymer ?
#
loop_
_entity_poly.entity_id
_entity_poly.type
_entity_poly.pdbx_seq_one_letter_code
_entity_poly.pdbx_strand_id
1 'polypeptide(L)'
;KRKSENAVPEITSSQPSQIVRSVIGVILKCLVIGFLIIFSYMSLPWVILYLGVALSPSPPKPEITYAEFPFSLEYEIDEQRFLVEDTLICMFDGVRINEMGKYTKWKERLASGTNRVTLLEVDDKEIFYPVGSAEYYMGEINPDKYEHVFPNAKVKEIFLESYITRTVPADDLLSEYNLKLISWKYTQPIKNRFK
;
A
#
# COMPACT_ATOMS: atom_id res chain seq x y z
N LYS A 1 53.44 -68.75 -31.01
CA LYS A 1 53.09 -67.34 -30.91
C LYS A 1 52.00 -67.20 -29.86
N ARG A 2 52.38 -66.83 -28.62
CA ARG A 2 51.46 -66.54 -27.52
C ARG A 2 51.08 -65.05 -27.63
N LYS A 3 49.78 -64.81 -27.72
CA LYS A 3 49.16 -63.45 -27.65
C LYS A 3 48.87 -63.18 -26.17
N SER A 4 49.55 -62.23 -25.61
CA SER A 4 49.31 -61.77 -24.24
C SER A 4 48.10 -60.78 -24.33
N GLU A 5 47.05 -61.14 -23.65
CA GLU A 5 45.83 -60.39 -23.52
C GLU A 5 45.95 -59.57 -22.23
N ASN A 6 46.14 -58.26 -22.40
CA ASN A 6 46.20 -57.31 -21.29
C ASN A 6 44.78 -57.09 -20.76
N ALA A 7 44.44 -57.67 -19.66
CA ALA A 7 43.21 -57.38 -18.91
C ALA A 7 43.37 -55.99 -18.22
N VAL A 8 42.56 -55.05 -18.62
CA VAL A 8 42.39 -53.76 -17.95
C VAL A 8 41.65 -54.02 -16.65
N PRO A 9 42.12 -53.53 -15.49
CA PRO A 9 41.40 -53.71 -14.25
C PRO A 9 40.13 -52.84 -14.26
N GLU A 10 38.99 -53.49 -14.15
CA GLU A 10 37.68 -52.91 -13.97
C GLU A 10 37.64 -52.18 -12.61
N ILE A 11 37.51 -50.84 -12.64
CA ILE A 11 37.38 -50.01 -11.44
C ILE A 11 36.00 -50.32 -10.83
N THR A 12 35.96 -51.22 -9.90
CA THR A 12 34.76 -51.56 -9.13
C THR A 12 34.38 -50.35 -8.30
N SER A 13 33.31 -49.67 -8.69
CA SER A 13 32.71 -48.57 -7.90
C SER A 13 32.25 -49.15 -6.55
N SER A 14 33.01 -48.88 -5.49
CA SER A 14 32.71 -49.36 -4.13
C SER A 14 31.37 -48.74 -3.68
N GLN A 15 30.34 -49.58 -3.60
CA GLN A 15 29.07 -49.17 -2.96
C GLN A 15 29.37 -48.82 -1.48
N PRO A 16 28.88 -47.67 -0.98
CA PRO A 16 29.09 -47.31 0.41
C PRO A 16 28.50 -48.39 1.33
N SER A 17 29.29 -48.79 2.34
CA SER A 17 28.89 -49.85 3.30
C SER A 17 27.55 -49.49 3.97
N GLN A 18 26.77 -50.51 4.38
CA GLN A 18 25.48 -50.27 5.05
C GLN A 18 25.61 -49.36 6.27
N ILE A 19 26.73 -49.38 6.95
CA ILE A 19 27.05 -48.52 8.10
C ILE A 19 27.10 -47.02 7.66
N VAL A 20 27.78 -46.73 6.55
CA VAL A 20 27.86 -45.35 6.02
C VAL A 20 26.48 -44.81 5.62
N ARG A 21 25.64 -45.59 5.01
CA ARG A 21 24.25 -45.22 4.67
C ARG A 21 23.42 -44.98 5.91
N SER A 22 23.58 -45.79 6.98
CA SER A 22 22.87 -45.60 8.25
C SER A 22 23.30 -44.29 8.94
N VAL A 23 24.60 -44.01 9.00
CA VAL A 23 25.16 -42.80 9.59
C VAL A 23 24.70 -41.55 8.83
N ILE A 24 24.74 -41.57 7.50
CA ILE A 24 24.23 -40.46 6.66
C ILE A 24 22.74 -40.25 6.92
N GLY A 25 21.95 -41.32 7.05
CA GLY A 25 20.52 -41.21 7.35
C GLY A 25 20.22 -40.56 8.70
N VAL A 26 21.03 -40.87 9.74
CA VAL A 26 20.89 -40.23 11.06
C VAL A 26 21.26 -38.74 11.00
N ILE A 27 22.38 -38.40 10.36
CA ILE A 27 22.82 -37.02 10.20
C ILE A 27 21.75 -36.21 9.47
N LEU A 28 21.21 -36.75 8.37
CA LEU A 28 20.14 -36.06 7.61
C LEU A 28 18.88 -35.80 8.46
N LYS A 29 18.46 -36.80 9.26
CA LYS A 29 17.32 -36.61 10.19
C LYS A 29 17.60 -35.53 11.22
N CYS A 30 18.79 -35.51 11.82
CA CYS A 30 19.19 -34.48 12.78
C CYS A 30 19.17 -33.07 12.12
N LEU A 31 19.67 -32.96 10.89
CA LEU A 31 19.63 -31.69 10.15
C LEU A 31 18.20 -31.22 9.86
N VAL A 32 17.32 -32.15 9.45
CA VAL A 32 15.91 -31.83 9.20
C VAL A 32 15.20 -31.38 10.49
N ILE A 33 15.42 -32.08 11.59
CA ILE A 33 14.85 -31.71 12.90
C ILE A 33 15.37 -30.33 13.34
N GLY A 34 16.69 -30.12 13.24
CA GLY A 34 17.29 -28.81 13.57
C GLY A 34 16.71 -27.68 12.72
N PHE A 35 16.56 -27.91 11.42
CA PHE A 35 15.94 -26.95 10.52
C PHE A 35 14.48 -26.65 10.92
N LEU A 36 13.68 -27.66 11.24
CA LEU A 36 12.29 -27.48 11.65
C LEU A 36 12.18 -26.72 12.97
N ILE A 37 13.08 -26.94 13.92
CA ILE A 37 13.11 -26.20 15.19
C ILE A 37 13.43 -24.72 14.93
N ILE A 38 14.46 -24.43 14.15
CA ILE A 38 14.85 -23.06 13.81
C ILE A 38 13.72 -22.36 13.05
N PHE A 39 13.16 -23.04 12.05
CA PHE A 39 12.04 -22.51 11.26
C PHE A 39 10.82 -22.21 12.14
N SER A 40 10.44 -23.13 13.03
CA SER A 40 9.34 -22.92 13.97
C SER A 40 9.60 -21.75 14.90
N TYR A 41 10.81 -21.62 15.43
CA TYR A 41 11.18 -20.50 16.29
C TYR A 41 11.09 -19.15 15.57
N MET A 42 11.53 -19.07 14.32
CA MET A 42 11.47 -17.85 13.52
C MET A 42 10.05 -17.52 13.04
N SER A 43 9.22 -18.51 12.75
CA SER A 43 7.85 -18.30 12.25
C SER A 43 6.82 -18.08 13.37
N LEU A 44 7.05 -18.59 14.58
CA LEU A 44 6.12 -18.50 15.69
C LEU A 44 5.68 -17.07 16.05
N PRO A 45 6.56 -16.05 16.12
CA PRO A 45 6.15 -14.66 16.38
C PRO A 45 5.16 -14.13 15.35
N TRP A 46 5.39 -14.46 14.07
CA TRP A 46 4.50 -14.04 12.97
C TRP A 46 3.14 -14.73 13.03
N VAL A 47 3.12 -16.01 13.41
CA VAL A 47 1.86 -16.74 13.61
C VAL A 47 1.07 -16.15 14.77
N ILE A 48 1.73 -15.84 15.89
CA ILE A 48 1.09 -15.21 17.06
C ILE A 48 0.54 -13.82 16.70
N LEU A 49 1.33 -13.01 15.99
CA LEU A 49 0.89 -11.69 15.51
C LEU A 49 -0.33 -11.82 14.61
N TYR A 50 -0.28 -12.69 13.62
CA TYR A 50 -1.40 -12.94 12.71
C TYR A 50 -2.67 -13.39 13.45
N LEU A 51 -2.53 -14.35 14.37
CA LEU A 51 -3.65 -14.83 15.19
C LEU A 51 -4.20 -13.72 16.09
N GLY A 52 -3.34 -12.91 16.70
CA GLY A 52 -3.74 -11.76 17.51
C GLY A 52 -4.60 -10.77 16.72
N VAL A 53 -4.16 -10.43 15.51
CA VAL A 53 -4.92 -9.54 14.60
C VAL A 53 -6.21 -10.22 14.12
N ALA A 54 -6.15 -11.49 13.73
CA ALA A 54 -7.31 -12.23 13.22
C ALA A 54 -8.44 -12.37 14.29
N LEU A 55 -8.05 -12.57 15.54
CA LEU A 55 -8.97 -12.71 16.68
C LEU A 55 -9.40 -11.35 17.29
N SER A 56 -8.75 -10.24 16.91
CA SER A 56 -9.15 -8.92 17.39
C SER A 56 -10.58 -8.56 16.95
N PRO A 57 -11.33 -7.81 17.76
CA PRO A 57 -12.66 -7.38 17.37
C PRO A 57 -12.64 -6.57 16.08
N SER A 58 -13.69 -6.71 15.28
CA SER A 58 -13.84 -5.87 14.09
C SER A 58 -14.19 -4.44 14.52
N PRO A 59 -13.75 -3.41 13.75
CA PRO A 59 -14.16 -2.05 14.00
C PRO A 59 -15.69 -1.92 13.92
N PRO A 60 -16.27 -1.00 14.68
CA PRO A 60 -17.69 -0.78 14.63
C PRO A 60 -18.13 -0.33 13.24
N LYS A 61 -19.27 -0.83 12.78
CA LYS A 61 -19.80 -0.53 11.45
C LYS A 61 -20.40 0.87 11.41
N PRO A 62 -20.11 1.69 10.36
CA PRO A 62 -20.75 2.99 10.20
C PRO A 62 -22.28 2.84 9.93
N GLU A 63 -23.07 3.73 10.50
CA GLU A 63 -24.52 3.79 10.29
C GLU A 63 -24.82 4.35 8.88
N ILE A 64 -24.09 5.38 8.47
CA ILE A 64 -24.15 5.94 7.11
C ILE A 64 -23.01 5.32 6.30
N THR A 65 -23.38 4.56 5.28
CA THR A 65 -22.44 3.77 4.47
C THR A 65 -22.15 4.39 3.11
N TYR A 66 -22.85 5.47 2.74
CA TYR A 66 -22.72 6.19 1.47
C TYR A 66 -23.04 7.66 1.67
N ALA A 67 -22.22 8.53 1.12
CA ALA A 67 -22.50 9.96 1.03
C ALA A 67 -21.75 10.62 -0.13
N GLU A 68 -22.26 11.78 -0.55
CA GLU A 68 -21.72 12.62 -1.63
C GLU A 68 -21.37 13.99 -1.08
N PHE A 69 -20.20 14.51 -1.47
CA PHE A 69 -19.65 15.77 -0.98
C PHE A 69 -19.25 16.66 -2.16
N PRO A 70 -20.16 17.53 -2.63
CA PRO A 70 -19.85 18.51 -3.65
C PRO A 70 -18.76 19.48 -3.18
N PHE A 71 -17.87 19.84 -4.11
CA PHE A 71 -16.83 20.84 -3.89
C PHE A 71 -16.57 21.67 -5.12
N SER A 72 -15.89 22.81 -4.93
CA SER A 72 -15.33 23.60 -6.02
C SER A 72 -13.93 24.08 -5.69
N LEU A 73 -13.04 23.99 -6.65
CA LEU A 73 -11.66 24.43 -6.59
C LEU A 73 -11.41 25.45 -7.69
N GLU A 74 -11.00 26.66 -7.31
CA GLU A 74 -10.59 27.71 -8.23
C GLU A 74 -9.06 27.85 -8.17
N TYR A 75 -8.42 27.85 -9.34
CA TYR A 75 -6.99 28.02 -9.47
C TYR A 75 -6.63 28.81 -10.73
N GLU A 76 -5.39 29.27 -10.81
CA GLU A 76 -4.88 30.08 -11.90
C GLU A 76 -3.55 29.51 -12.38
N ILE A 77 -3.38 29.40 -13.69
CA ILE A 77 -2.14 29.05 -14.38
C ILE A 77 -1.91 30.10 -15.46
N ASP A 78 -0.71 30.68 -15.51
CA ASP A 78 -0.35 31.69 -16.51
C ASP A 78 -1.39 32.83 -16.64
N GLU A 79 -1.88 33.33 -15.49
CA GLU A 79 -2.91 34.37 -15.39
C GLU A 79 -4.30 33.92 -15.91
N GLN A 80 -4.45 32.69 -16.34
CA GLN A 80 -5.73 32.11 -16.74
C GLN A 80 -6.39 31.38 -15.57
N ARG A 81 -7.66 31.74 -15.27
CA ARG A 81 -8.43 31.11 -14.18
C ARG A 81 -9.20 29.91 -14.65
N PHE A 82 -9.19 28.90 -13.79
CA PHE A 82 -9.91 27.64 -13.95
C PHE A 82 -10.79 27.39 -12.72
N LEU A 83 -11.99 26.89 -12.96
CA LEU A 83 -12.91 26.43 -11.92
C LEU A 83 -13.23 24.96 -12.18
N VAL A 84 -12.98 24.12 -11.18
CA VAL A 84 -13.35 22.72 -11.17
C VAL A 84 -14.46 22.52 -10.15
N GLU A 85 -15.61 22.03 -10.59
CA GLU A 85 -16.71 21.60 -9.75
C GLU A 85 -16.91 20.11 -9.91
N ASP A 86 -16.88 19.35 -8.80
CA ASP A 86 -17.07 17.92 -8.80
C ASP A 86 -17.66 17.46 -7.45
N THR A 87 -17.87 16.15 -7.30
CA THR A 87 -18.42 15.55 -6.10
C THR A 87 -17.58 14.38 -5.67
N LEU A 88 -17.09 14.41 -4.43
CA LEU A 88 -16.44 13.26 -3.81
C LEU A 88 -17.52 12.28 -3.33
N ILE A 89 -17.47 11.05 -3.85
CA ILE A 89 -18.36 9.96 -3.48
C ILE A 89 -17.62 9.02 -2.55
N CYS A 90 -18.14 8.84 -1.34
CA CYS A 90 -17.58 7.96 -0.32
C CYS A 90 -18.52 6.78 -0.05
N MET A 91 -17.98 5.56 -0.04
CA MET A 91 -18.73 4.33 0.20
C MET A 91 -17.98 3.42 1.18
N PHE A 92 -18.72 2.83 2.11
CA PHE A 92 -18.19 1.78 2.99
C PHE A 92 -17.91 0.50 2.16
N ASP A 93 -16.69 -0.01 2.21
CA ASP A 93 -16.22 -1.18 1.47
C ASP A 93 -15.75 -2.31 2.41
N GLY A 94 -16.32 -2.36 3.62
CA GLY A 94 -16.04 -3.42 4.58
C GLY A 94 -14.92 -3.10 5.56
N VAL A 95 -14.12 -4.11 5.89
CA VAL A 95 -13.02 -4.04 6.85
C VAL A 95 -11.73 -4.47 6.18
N ARG A 96 -10.67 -3.70 6.37
CA ARG A 96 -9.31 -4.09 5.99
C ARG A 96 -8.54 -4.57 7.21
N ILE A 97 -7.58 -5.45 6.98
CA ILE A 97 -6.68 -5.98 8.00
C ILE A 97 -5.25 -5.63 7.60
N ASN A 98 -4.47 -5.12 8.53
CA ASN A 98 -3.03 -4.96 8.39
C ASN A 98 -2.32 -5.41 9.68
N GLU A 99 -1.01 -5.21 9.76
CA GLU A 99 -0.18 -5.60 10.90
C GLU A 99 -0.58 -4.92 12.22
N MET A 100 -1.24 -3.76 12.16
CA MET A 100 -1.66 -2.99 13.33
C MET A 100 -3.09 -3.32 13.81
N GLY A 101 -3.88 -4.08 13.01
CA GLY A 101 -5.24 -4.46 13.38
C GLY A 101 -6.24 -4.43 12.24
N LYS A 102 -7.51 -4.32 12.62
CA LYS A 102 -8.65 -4.22 11.71
C LYS A 102 -9.17 -2.78 11.66
N TYR A 103 -9.41 -2.27 10.46
CA TYR A 103 -9.84 -0.90 10.20
C TYR A 103 -11.03 -0.87 9.27
N THR A 104 -11.84 0.16 9.39
CA THR A 104 -12.87 0.49 8.40
C THR A 104 -12.24 0.71 7.04
N LYS A 105 -12.81 0.10 6.02
CA LYS A 105 -12.38 0.31 4.63
C LYS A 105 -13.40 1.17 3.91
N TRP A 106 -12.93 2.28 3.38
CA TRP A 106 -13.71 3.16 2.53
C TRP A 106 -13.23 3.07 1.08
N LYS A 107 -14.14 3.25 0.16
CA LYS A 107 -13.87 3.47 -1.24
C LYS A 107 -14.29 4.89 -1.59
N GLU A 108 -13.37 5.63 -2.20
CA GLU A 108 -13.59 7.00 -2.61
C GLU A 108 -13.33 7.17 -4.11
N ARG A 109 -14.10 8.04 -4.74
CA ARG A 109 -13.90 8.45 -6.12
C ARG A 109 -14.60 9.79 -6.37
N LEU A 110 -14.16 10.51 -7.37
CA LEU A 110 -14.87 11.67 -7.87
C LEU A 110 -16.01 11.24 -8.82
N ALA A 111 -17.05 12.04 -8.91
CA ALA A 111 -18.15 11.77 -9.83
C ALA A 111 -17.70 11.80 -11.29
N SER A 112 -16.69 12.60 -11.63
CA SER A 112 -16.01 12.59 -12.93
C SER A 112 -15.30 11.26 -13.26
N GLY A 113 -15.15 10.36 -12.29
CA GLY A 113 -14.51 9.04 -12.47
C GLY A 113 -13.03 9.00 -12.11
N THR A 114 -12.41 10.15 -11.81
CA THR A 114 -11.03 10.24 -11.31
C THR A 114 -10.97 10.03 -9.80
N ASN A 115 -9.77 10.01 -9.22
CA ASN A 115 -9.57 9.94 -7.77
C ASN A 115 -8.91 11.20 -7.19
N ARG A 116 -8.65 12.21 -8.02
CA ARG A 116 -8.03 13.48 -7.66
C ARG A 116 -8.28 14.54 -8.73
N VAL A 117 -8.13 15.80 -8.37
CA VAL A 117 -8.22 16.92 -9.31
C VAL A 117 -6.82 17.19 -9.86
N THR A 118 -6.55 16.78 -11.10
CA THR A 118 -5.32 17.15 -11.79
C THR A 118 -5.38 18.61 -12.20
N LEU A 119 -4.37 19.39 -11.79
CA LEU A 119 -4.26 20.82 -12.07
C LEU A 119 -3.38 21.09 -13.29
N LEU A 120 -2.26 20.37 -13.37
CA LEU A 120 -1.26 20.54 -14.43
C LEU A 120 -0.47 19.25 -14.61
N GLU A 121 -0.16 18.90 -15.85
CA GLU A 121 0.78 17.85 -16.21
C GLU A 121 1.93 18.46 -17.02
N VAL A 122 3.16 18.30 -16.54
CA VAL A 122 4.37 18.83 -17.18
C VAL A 122 5.45 17.77 -17.10
N ASP A 123 5.97 17.36 -18.26
CA ASP A 123 6.97 16.29 -18.40
C ASP A 123 6.52 15.01 -17.64
N ASP A 124 7.36 14.53 -16.73
CA ASP A 124 7.09 13.34 -15.91
C ASP A 124 6.41 13.67 -14.56
N LYS A 125 5.82 14.87 -14.43
CA LYS A 125 5.20 15.38 -13.21
C LYS A 125 3.70 15.63 -13.40
N GLU A 126 2.94 15.17 -12.43
CA GLU A 126 1.52 15.48 -12.30
C GLU A 126 1.30 16.30 -11.03
N ILE A 127 0.79 17.52 -11.19
CA ILE A 127 0.40 18.39 -10.09
C ILE A 127 -1.09 18.22 -9.87
N PHE A 128 -1.48 17.85 -8.67
CA PHE A 128 -2.87 17.57 -8.35
C PHE A 128 -3.26 18.08 -6.96
N TYR A 129 -4.56 18.38 -6.81
CA TYR A 129 -5.14 18.69 -5.52
C TYR A 129 -5.87 17.47 -4.94
N PRO A 130 -5.48 16.99 -3.74
CA PRO A 130 -6.21 15.92 -3.06
C PRO A 130 -7.46 16.49 -2.40
N VAL A 131 -8.62 15.98 -2.76
CA VAL A 131 -9.92 16.49 -2.24
C VAL A 131 -10.09 16.19 -0.74
N GLY A 132 -9.43 15.18 -0.24
CA GLY A 132 -9.49 14.71 1.14
C GLY A 132 -9.80 13.22 1.22
N SER A 133 -9.87 12.66 2.43
CA SER A 133 -10.11 11.24 2.63
C SER A 133 -11.56 10.93 2.97
N ALA A 134 -12.03 9.75 2.59
CA ALA A 134 -13.36 9.27 2.96
C ALA A 134 -13.52 9.14 4.49
N GLU A 135 -12.46 8.79 5.22
CA GLU A 135 -12.48 8.72 6.69
C GLU A 135 -12.84 10.07 7.33
N TYR A 136 -12.31 11.17 6.75
CA TYR A 136 -12.65 12.52 7.19
C TYR A 136 -14.11 12.86 6.89
N TYR A 137 -14.51 12.75 5.64
CA TYR A 137 -15.84 13.15 5.21
C TYR A 137 -16.95 12.30 5.81
N MET A 138 -16.68 11.02 6.05
CA MET A 138 -17.62 10.08 6.66
C MET A 138 -17.61 10.13 8.21
N GLY A 139 -16.87 11.06 8.81
CA GLY A 139 -16.88 11.31 10.25
C GLY A 139 -16.19 10.25 11.12
N GLU A 140 -15.26 9.47 10.54
CA GLU A 140 -14.41 8.54 11.29
C GLU A 140 -13.25 9.25 11.97
N ILE A 141 -12.70 10.27 11.32
CA ILE A 141 -11.64 11.12 11.86
C ILE A 141 -12.26 12.38 12.46
N ASN A 142 -11.78 12.78 13.64
CA ASN A 142 -12.19 14.05 14.22
C ASN A 142 -11.82 15.21 13.29
N PRO A 143 -12.80 16.03 12.85
CA PRO A 143 -12.58 17.16 11.96
C PRO A 143 -11.50 18.15 12.44
N ASP A 144 -11.40 18.35 13.76
CA ASP A 144 -10.42 19.28 14.36
C ASP A 144 -8.96 18.81 14.21
N LYS A 145 -8.75 17.54 13.84
CA LYS A 145 -7.43 16.94 13.63
C LYS A 145 -7.08 16.77 12.15
N TYR A 146 -8.00 17.11 11.25
CA TYR A 146 -7.78 16.99 9.83
C TYR A 146 -7.33 18.31 9.23
N GLU A 147 -6.17 18.31 8.60
CA GLU A 147 -5.63 19.48 7.92
C GLU A 147 -5.78 19.31 6.41
N HIS A 148 -6.47 20.26 5.80
CA HIS A 148 -6.53 20.34 4.34
C HIS A 148 -5.20 20.82 3.78
N VAL A 149 -4.86 20.34 2.59
CA VAL A 149 -3.59 20.69 1.93
C VAL A 149 -3.61 22.16 1.44
N PHE A 150 -4.80 22.73 1.17
CA PHE A 150 -4.95 24.10 0.68
C PHE A 150 -4.22 25.13 1.59
N PRO A 151 -3.46 26.10 1.02
CA PRO A 151 -3.31 26.44 -0.41
C PRO A 151 -2.18 25.70 -1.14
N ASN A 152 -1.66 24.60 -0.57
CA ASN A 152 -0.63 23.79 -1.19
C ASN A 152 -1.26 22.74 -2.14
N ALA A 153 -0.46 22.12 -2.98
CA ALA A 153 -0.86 21.00 -3.82
C ALA A 153 0.09 19.82 -3.63
N LYS A 154 -0.20 18.70 -4.28
CA LYS A 154 0.71 17.55 -4.35
C LYS A 154 1.28 17.41 -5.75
N VAL A 155 2.55 17.04 -5.82
CA VAL A 155 3.24 16.69 -7.06
C VAL A 155 3.60 15.22 -7.01
N LYS A 156 3.23 14.50 -8.04
CA LYS A 156 3.65 13.13 -8.30
C LYS A 156 4.70 13.17 -9.40
N GLU A 157 5.90 12.71 -9.10
CA GLU A 157 7.01 12.58 -10.04
C GLU A 157 7.20 11.10 -10.37
N ILE A 158 7.25 10.77 -11.66
CA ILE A 158 7.38 9.39 -12.14
C ILE A 158 8.85 9.12 -12.48
N PHE A 159 9.42 8.07 -11.88
CA PHE A 159 10.79 7.62 -12.12
C PHE A 159 10.78 6.15 -12.52
N LEU A 160 11.01 5.86 -13.80
CA LEU A 160 11.01 4.49 -14.33
C LEU A 160 9.70 3.75 -13.98
N GLU A 161 9.76 2.78 -13.06
CA GLU A 161 8.59 1.99 -12.62
C GLU A 161 8.04 2.43 -11.25
N SER A 162 8.57 3.51 -10.66
CA SER A 162 8.17 4.02 -9.36
C SER A 162 7.72 5.47 -9.44
N TYR A 163 7.06 5.96 -8.38
CA TYR A 163 6.72 7.37 -8.26
C TYR A 163 6.95 7.86 -6.83
N ILE A 164 7.23 9.15 -6.72
CA ILE A 164 7.30 9.87 -5.45
C ILE A 164 6.19 10.92 -5.44
N THR A 165 5.49 11.03 -4.32
CA THR A 165 4.49 12.09 -4.11
C THR A 165 4.95 12.97 -2.96
N ARG A 166 5.04 14.29 -3.22
CA ARG A 166 5.38 15.29 -2.21
C ARG A 166 4.36 16.40 -2.17
N THR A 167 4.20 17.05 -1.02
CA THR A 167 3.44 18.30 -0.91
C THR A 167 4.33 19.45 -1.34
N VAL A 168 3.80 20.33 -2.16
CA VAL A 168 4.47 21.52 -2.66
C VAL A 168 3.76 22.74 -2.08
N PRO A 169 4.49 23.63 -1.38
CA PRO A 169 3.96 24.88 -0.84
C PRO A 169 3.44 25.82 -1.93
N ALA A 170 2.52 26.69 -1.58
CA ALA A 170 1.91 27.65 -2.50
C ALA A 170 2.94 28.56 -3.20
N ASP A 171 3.98 28.98 -2.48
CA ASP A 171 5.04 29.82 -3.03
C ASP A 171 5.86 29.10 -4.11
N ASP A 172 6.14 27.81 -3.88
CA ASP A 172 6.86 26.97 -4.83
C ASP A 172 5.97 26.63 -6.04
N LEU A 173 4.65 26.40 -5.83
CA LEU A 173 3.70 26.22 -6.92
C LEU A 173 3.66 27.45 -7.85
N LEU A 174 3.70 28.63 -7.28
CA LEU A 174 3.70 29.87 -8.04
C LEU A 174 5.04 30.08 -8.76
N SER A 175 6.17 29.89 -8.07
CA SER A 175 7.50 30.17 -8.63
C SER A 175 7.98 29.14 -9.65
N GLU A 176 7.65 27.85 -9.45
CA GLU A 176 8.12 26.76 -10.33
C GLU A 176 7.14 26.49 -11.48
N TYR A 177 5.82 26.66 -11.27
CA TYR A 177 4.80 26.21 -12.21
C TYR A 177 3.83 27.32 -12.64
N ASN A 178 4.03 28.55 -12.14
CA ASN A 178 3.10 29.67 -12.36
C ASN A 178 1.64 29.30 -12.00
N LEU A 179 1.46 28.43 -11.02
CA LEU A 179 0.20 27.88 -10.55
C LEU A 179 -0.14 28.46 -9.18
N LYS A 180 -1.36 28.99 -9.03
CA LYS A 180 -1.87 29.57 -7.78
C LYS A 180 -3.24 28.99 -7.46
N LEU A 181 -3.38 28.39 -6.27
CA LEU A 181 -4.70 28.01 -5.74
C LEU A 181 -5.39 29.23 -5.15
N ILE A 182 -6.60 29.53 -5.62
CA ILE A 182 -7.33 30.75 -5.26
C ILE A 182 -8.36 30.48 -4.18
N SER A 183 -9.23 29.49 -4.39
CA SER A 183 -10.25 29.14 -3.41
C SER A 183 -10.56 27.65 -3.40
N TRP A 184 -10.87 27.14 -2.21
CA TRP A 184 -11.33 25.78 -1.97
C TRP A 184 -12.62 25.84 -1.17
N LYS A 185 -13.73 25.43 -1.79
CA LYS A 185 -15.04 25.32 -1.15
C LYS A 185 -15.46 23.87 -1.16
N TYR A 186 -15.86 23.34 -0.03
CA TYR A 186 -16.21 21.93 0.12
C TYR A 186 -17.34 21.72 1.11
N THR A 187 -18.07 20.63 0.95
CA THR A 187 -19.09 20.20 1.89
C THR A 187 -18.44 19.70 3.17
N GLN A 188 -18.96 20.12 4.32
CA GLN A 188 -18.46 19.66 5.62
C GLN A 188 -18.67 18.16 5.85
N PRO A 189 -17.82 17.49 6.64
CA PRO A 189 -18.00 16.09 6.98
C PRO A 189 -19.30 15.82 7.72
N ILE A 190 -19.86 14.65 7.50
CA ILE A 190 -21.09 14.23 8.21
C ILE A 190 -20.77 13.75 9.62
N LYS A 191 -21.76 13.86 10.50
CA LYS A 191 -21.71 13.21 11.82
C LYS A 191 -22.22 11.77 11.69
N ASN A 192 -21.32 10.83 11.55
CA ASN A 192 -21.64 9.41 11.47
C ASN A 192 -21.56 8.75 12.85
N ARG A 193 -22.31 7.68 13.04
CA ARG A 193 -22.25 6.83 14.24
C ARG A 193 -21.67 5.48 13.86
N PHE A 194 -20.83 4.95 14.71
CA PHE A 194 -20.18 3.66 14.52
C PHE A 194 -20.67 2.70 15.61
N LYS A 195 -21.27 1.56 15.21
CA LYS A 195 -21.88 0.55 16.10
C LYS A 195 -21.27 -0.83 15.90
#